data_67a359b232d296940b9e0115f06ec15b
#
_entry.id   67a359b232d296940b9e0115f06ec15b
#
_cell.length_a   1.000
_cell.length_b   1.000
_cell.length_c   1.000
_cell.angle_alpha   90.00
_cell.angle_beta   90.00
_cell.angle_gamma   90.00
#
_symmetry.space_group_name_H-M   'P 1'
#
loop_
_entity.id
_entity.type
_entity.pdbx_description
1 polymer ?
#
loop_
_entity_poly.entity_id
_entity_poly.type
_entity_poly.pdbx_seq_one_letter_code
_entity_poly.pdbx_strand_id
1 'polypeptide(L)'
;MRFSGQGTVTLSNQDCLLRALCRQWPYTTASNWKIRPLSGLTNENYYATNGEYHIVGRRQWQQGKQLGVNRQRENAILRHLSQTKIAPQVIAMVPHWLLLEWLPGHIIEQNEFSQPDFLQKLAALLTTLHHQPLFGYPLQLRHQLASHWLQIDKARLTPRWLRLHKRFISSPMPSILKLSPVHMDVHCGNLLNTPQGLKLIDWEYATDTDIGFALATLFCTNHWDEPQQQDFLRCYCGQPSGYRDRTLLARQIKRWQPWVDYMILMWFEVRWKQSGDPQFLALAQPLRLSFGLTF
;
A
#
# COMPACT_ATOMS: atom_id res chain seq x y z
N MET A 1 12.06 8.96 53.59
CA MET A 1 11.13 8.15 52.81
C MET A 1 11.59 8.17 51.35
N ARG A 2 12.09 7.04 50.83
CA ARG A 2 12.53 6.94 49.44
C ARG A 2 11.35 6.45 48.62
N PHE A 3 10.87 7.27 47.69
CA PHE A 3 9.90 6.82 46.69
C PHE A 3 10.65 6.00 45.63
N SER A 4 10.41 4.71 45.59
CA SER A 4 10.86 3.84 44.52
C SER A 4 10.05 4.13 43.26
N GLY A 5 10.72 4.71 42.26
CA GLY A 5 10.15 4.86 40.92
C GLY A 5 9.86 3.49 40.32
N GLN A 6 8.60 3.17 40.14
CA GLN A 6 8.18 2.04 39.29
C GLN A 6 8.55 2.41 37.84
N GLY A 7 9.63 1.84 37.36
CA GLY A 7 9.96 1.88 35.95
C GLY A 7 8.84 1.23 35.15
N THR A 8 8.18 2.00 34.31
CA THR A 8 7.22 1.49 33.34
C THR A 8 7.98 0.57 32.37
N VAL A 9 7.83 -0.74 32.54
CA VAL A 9 8.37 -1.73 31.60
C VAL A 9 7.62 -1.55 30.28
N THR A 10 8.30 -0.98 29.29
CA THR A 10 7.76 -0.85 27.94
C THR A 10 7.72 -2.25 27.32
N LEU A 11 6.53 -2.80 27.17
CA LEU A 11 6.33 -4.11 26.55
C LEU A 11 6.82 -4.10 25.11
N SER A 12 7.44 -5.18 24.67
CA SER A 12 7.79 -5.38 23.28
C SER A 12 6.53 -5.49 22.41
N ASN A 13 6.64 -5.22 21.11
CA ASN A 13 5.53 -5.38 20.18
C ASN A 13 5.00 -6.81 20.16
N GLN A 14 5.88 -7.81 20.32
CA GLN A 14 5.50 -9.21 20.40
C GLN A 14 4.67 -9.50 21.66
N ASP A 15 5.05 -8.95 22.82
CA ASP A 15 4.27 -9.11 24.05
C ASP A 15 2.90 -8.45 23.95
N CYS A 16 2.84 -7.30 23.30
CA CYS A 16 1.56 -6.60 23.03
C CYS A 16 0.65 -7.45 22.12
N LEU A 17 1.20 -8.04 21.06
CA LEU A 17 0.45 -8.92 20.16
C LEU A 17 0.01 -10.18 20.90
N LEU A 18 0.89 -10.81 21.67
CA LEU A 18 0.59 -12.01 22.45
C LEU A 18 -0.59 -11.80 23.40
N ARG A 19 -0.61 -10.67 24.12
CA ARG A 19 -1.75 -10.30 24.97
C ARG A 19 -3.04 -10.12 24.18
N ALA A 20 -2.97 -9.53 22.98
CA ALA A 20 -4.13 -9.37 22.11
C ALA A 20 -4.66 -10.72 21.63
N LEU A 21 -3.77 -11.65 21.27
CA LEU A 21 -4.12 -13.01 20.84
C LEU A 21 -4.79 -13.81 21.98
N CYS A 22 -4.21 -13.79 23.20
CA CYS A 22 -4.79 -14.48 24.36
C CYS A 22 -6.16 -13.90 24.76
N ARG A 23 -6.41 -12.61 24.53
CA ARG A 23 -7.75 -12.02 24.73
C ARG A 23 -8.74 -12.45 23.67
N GLN A 24 -8.31 -12.56 22.41
CA GLN A 24 -9.15 -13.00 21.30
C GLN A 24 -9.51 -14.48 21.40
N TRP A 25 -8.58 -15.31 21.91
CA TRP A 25 -8.76 -16.75 22.17
C TRP A 25 -8.49 -17.07 23.64
N PRO A 26 -9.47 -16.88 24.54
CA PRO A 26 -9.27 -17.01 26.01
C PRO A 26 -8.89 -18.41 26.50
N TYR A 27 -9.10 -19.42 25.68
CA TYR A 27 -8.72 -20.81 25.96
C TYR A 27 -7.26 -21.13 25.59
N THR A 28 -6.51 -20.16 25.06
CA THR A 28 -5.08 -20.29 24.75
C THR A 28 -4.23 -19.58 25.80
N THR A 29 -3.04 -20.12 26.05
CA THR A 29 -2.05 -19.49 26.94
C THR A 29 -0.91 -18.87 26.12
N ALA A 30 -0.12 -18.01 26.75
CA ALA A 30 1.02 -17.37 26.10
C ALA A 30 2.01 -18.39 25.50
N SER A 31 2.20 -19.54 26.14
CA SER A 31 3.09 -20.62 25.70
C SER A 31 2.61 -21.34 24.44
N ASN A 32 1.33 -21.23 24.09
CA ASN A 32 0.79 -21.83 22.87
C ASN A 32 1.19 -21.06 21.59
N TRP A 33 1.49 -19.76 21.70
CA TRP A 33 1.73 -18.91 20.56
C TRP A 33 3.21 -18.79 20.21
N LYS A 34 3.53 -19.05 18.94
CA LYS A 34 4.83 -18.74 18.33
C LYS A 34 4.65 -17.47 17.49
N ILE A 35 5.41 -16.41 17.79
CA ILE A 35 5.33 -15.11 17.11
C ILE A 35 6.69 -14.79 16.50
N ARG A 36 6.68 -14.38 15.23
CA ARG A 36 7.88 -13.89 14.55
C ARG A 36 7.56 -12.65 13.72
N PRO A 37 8.48 -11.69 13.59
CA PRO A 37 8.31 -10.57 12.68
C PRO A 37 8.23 -11.07 11.23
N LEU A 38 7.48 -10.36 10.41
CA LEU A 38 7.50 -10.51 8.96
C LEU A 38 8.39 -9.43 8.36
N SER A 39 9.14 -9.78 7.31
CA SER A 39 9.94 -8.83 6.55
C SER A 39 9.04 -7.80 5.88
N GLY A 40 9.46 -6.54 5.87
CA GLY A 40 8.73 -5.44 5.24
C GLY A 40 9.38 -4.10 5.59
N LEU A 41 9.07 -3.04 4.83
CA LEU A 41 9.66 -1.71 5.01
C LEU A 41 9.33 -1.05 6.35
N THR A 42 8.29 -1.51 7.05
CA THR A 42 7.84 -0.91 8.31
C THR A 42 8.13 -1.76 9.55
N ASN A 43 8.46 -3.05 9.41
CA ASN A 43 8.69 -4.01 10.50
C ASN A 43 7.58 -4.08 11.56
N GLU A 44 6.33 -3.73 11.21
CA GLU A 44 5.19 -3.66 12.13
C GLU A 44 4.18 -4.80 11.90
N ASN A 45 4.58 -5.79 11.09
CA ASN A 45 3.78 -6.97 10.79
C ASN A 45 4.40 -8.22 11.43
N TYR A 46 3.56 -9.07 11.98
CA TYR A 46 3.98 -10.30 12.68
C TYR A 46 3.15 -11.48 12.21
N TYR A 47 3.80 -12.60 11.98
CA TYR A 47 3.15 -13.90 11.90
C TYR A 47 3.02 -14.49 13.29
N ALA A 48 1.84 -15.02 13.60
CA ALA A 48 1.57 -15.72 14.86
C ALA A 48 0.85 -17.04 14.58
N THR A 49 1.23 -18.10 15.30
CA THR A 49 0.53 -19.39 15.23
C THR A 49 0.55 -20.11 16.56
N ASN A 50 -0.51 -20.87 16.83
CA ASN A 50 -0.57 -21.83 17.94
C ASN A 50 -0.73 -23.29 17.44
N GLY A 51 -0.50 -23.51 16.12
CA GLY A 51 -0.68 -24.81 15.45
C GLY A 51 -2.06 -24.96 14.81
N GLU A 52 -3.11 -24.42 15.41
CA GLU A 52 -4.48 -24.42 14.89
C GLU A 52 -4.76 -23.15 14.07
N TYR A 53 -4.38 -22.00 14.60
CA TYR A 53 -4.55 -20.70 13.95
C TYR A 53 -3.23 -20.21 13.37
N HIS A 54 -3.33 -19.61 12.17
CA HIS A 54 -2.24 -18.94 11.46
C HIS A 54 -2.68 -17.52 11.14
N ILE A 55 -2.00 -16.53 11.70
CA ILE A 55 -2.48 -15.14 11.76
C ILE A 55 -1.38 -14.17 11.35
N VAL A 56 -1.77 -13.11 10.64
CA VAL A 56 -0.95 -11.90 10.47
C VAL A 56 -1.46 -10.82 11.41
N GLY A 57 -0.64 -10.39 12.35
CA GLY A 57 -0.91 -9.21 13.19
C GLY A 57 -0.28 -7.97 12.56
N ARG A 58 -1.11 -6.97 12.22
CA ARG A 58 -0.69 -5.68 11.66
C ARG A 58 -0.87 -4.60 12.71
N ARG A 59 0.21 -3.96 13.13
CA ARG A 59 0.16 -2.95 14.18
C ARG A 59 -0.27 -1.59 13.65
N GLN A 60 -1.07 -0.84 14.44
CA GLN A 60 -1.28 0.58 14.25
C GLN A 60 -0.14 1.34 14.92
N TRP A 61 0.64 2.11 14.17
CA TRP A 61 1.82 2.85 14.63
C TRP A 61 1.74 4.33 14.24
N GLN A 62 2.43 5.19 15.01
CA GLN A 62 2.21 6.62 14.90
C GLN A 62 2.77 7.23 13.60
N GLN A 63 3.98 6.82 13.19
CA GLN A 63 4.56 7.28 11.92
C GLN A 63 3.74 6.83 10.71
N GLY A 64 3.06 5.67 10.78
CA GLY A 64 2.16 5.20 9.72
C GLY A 64 0.98 6.16 9.50
N LYS A 65 0.42 6.75 10.56
CA LYS A 65 -0.63 7.76 10.42
C LYS A 65 -0.17 8.96 9.60
N GLN A 66 1.09 9.37 9.73
CA GLN A 66 1.67 10.47 8.96
C GLN A 66 1.79 10.14 7.46
N LEU A 67 1.90 8.86 7.13
CA LEU A 67 1.89 8.34 5.74
C LEU A 67 0.48 8.03 5.22
N GLY A 68 -0.56 8.30 6.02
CA GLY A 68 -1.95 8.01 5.66
C GLY A 68 -2.42 6.60 5.99
N VAL A 69 -1.61 5.79 6.68
CA VAL A 69 -1.98 4.43 7.12
C VAL A 69 -3.00 4.49 8.25
N ASN A 70 -4.13 3.80 8.06
CA ASN A 70 -5.21 3.71 9.05
C ASN A 70 -5.77 2.28 9.08
N ARG A 71 -5.49 1.53 10.15
CA ARG A 71 -5.92 0.13 10.31
C ARG A 71 -7.43 -0.03 10.42
N GLN A 72 -8.16 0.99 10.89
CA GLN A 72 -9.63 0.95 10.89
C GLN A 72 -10.18 1.03 9.46
N ARG A 73 -9.60 1.92 8.63
CA ARG A 73 -9.94 2.00 7.20
C ARG A 73 -9.59 0.69 6.48
N GLU A 74 -8.39 0.16 6.70
CA GLU A 74 -7.97 -1.12 6.13
C GLU A 74 -8.90 -2.26 6.53
N ASN A 75 -9.29 -2.34 7.81
CA ASN A 75 -10.28 -3.31 8.29
C ASN A 75 -11.63 -3.18 7.56
N ALA A 76 -12.14 -1.96 7.39
CA ALA A 76 -13.40 -1.73 6.70
C ALA A 76 -13.33 -2.16 5.21
N ILE A 77 -12.23 -1.81 4.52
CA ILE A 77 -11.96 -2.20 3.13
C ILE A 77 -11.86 -3.73 2.98
N LEU A 78 -11.09 -4.39 3.84
CA LEU A 78 -10.94 -5.85 3.79
C LEU A 78 -12.26 -6.58 4.06
N ARG A 79 -13.08 -6.09 4.99
CA ARG A 79 -14.43 -6.63 5.22
C ARG A 79 -15.35 -6.43 4.01
N HIS A 80 -15.25 -5.27 3.35
CA HIS A 80 -15.98 -5.01 2.10
C HIS A 80 -15.58 -6.01 1.00
N LEU A 81 -14.31 -6.39 0.93
CA LEU A 81 -13.78 -7.33 -0.06
C LEU A 81 -13.94 -8.81 0.31
N SER A 82 -14.52 -9.14 1.46
CA SER A 82 -14.55 -10.51 2.00
C SER A 82 -15.11 -11.57 1.03
N GLN A 83 -16.07 -11.21 0.19
CA GLN A 83 -16.67 -12.13 -0.77
C GLN A 83 -15.88 -12.27 -2.09
N THR A 84 -14.91 -11.40 -2.34
CA THR A 84 -14.17 -11.36 -3.62
C THR A 84 -13.05 -12.39 -3.70
N LYS A 85 -12.60 -12.89 -2.57
CA LYS A 85 -11.45 -13.81 -2.42
C LYS A 85 -10.12 -13.28 -2.98
N ILE A 86 -10.00 -11.97 -3.27
CA ILE A 86 -8.77 -11.36 -3.80
C ILE A 86 -7.87 -10.80 -2.69
N ALA A 87 -8.36 -10.75 -1.45
CA ALA A 87 -7.72 -10.16 -0.29
C ALA A 87 -7.76 -11.13 0.91
N PRO A 88 -6.90 -10.96 1.93
CA PRO A 88 -6.99 -11.73 3.18
C PRO A 88 -8.28 -11.39 3.94
N GLN A 89 -8.80 -12.39 4.68
CA GLN A 89 -9.96 -12.20 5.56
C GLN A 89 -9.55 -11.52 6.86
N VAL A 90 -10.43 -10.65 7.35
CA VAL A 90 -10.27 -10.07 8.68
C VAL A 90 -10.76 -11.05 9.73
N ILE A 91 -9.88 -11.42 10.65
CA ILE A 91 -10.24 -12.23 11.83
C ILE A 91 -10.81 -11.33 12.91
N ALA A 92 -10.04 -10.31 13.32
CA ALA A 92 -10.46 -9.38 14.35
C ALA A 92 -9.76 -8.03 14.22
N MET A 93 -10.40 -6.99 14.76
CA MET A 93 -9.79 -5.72 15.08
C MET A 93 -9.75 -5.60 16.60
N VAL A 94 -8.55 -5.58 17.17
CA VAL A 94 -8.32 -5.45 18.60
C VAL A 94 -7.49 -4.19 18.88
N PRO A 95 -7.39 -3.70 20.14
CA PRO A 95 -6.61 -2.51 20.42
C PRO A 95 -5.20 -2.57 19.83
N HIS A 96 -4.86 -1.61 18.97
CA HIS A 96 -3.57 -1.46 18.26
C HIS A 96 -3.25 -2.51 17.18
N TRP A 97 -4.09 -3.53 16.96
CA TRP A 97 -3.82 -4.60 16.01
C TRP A 97 -5.00 -4.89 15.10
N LEU A 98 -4.72 -5.04 13.80
CA LEU A 98 -5.58 -5.70 12.83
C LEU A 98 -5.07 -7.13 12.65
N LEU A 99 -5.93 -8.11 12.95
CA LEU A 99 -5.63 -9.54 12.84
C LEU A 99 -6.25 -10.07 11.54
N LEU A 100 -5.41 -10.60 10.67
CA LEU A 100 -5.79 -11.16 9.36
C LEU A 100 -5.47 -12.65 9.32
N GLU A 101 -6.16 -13.39 8.46
CA GLU A 101 -5.78 -14.76 8.13
C GLU A 101 -4.38 -14.79 7.49
N TRP A 102 -3.65 -15.85 7.75
CA TRP A 102 -2.44 -16.18 7.00
C TRP A 102 -2.85 -16.86 5.69
N LEU A 103 -2.41 -16.32 4.57
CA LEU A 103 -2.63 -16.92 3.26
C LEU A 103 -1.45 -17.86 2.93
N PRO A 104 -1.68 -19.17 2.78
CA PRO A 104 -0.64 -20.07 2.30
C PRO A 104 -0.36 -19.81 0.82
N GLY A 105 0.91 -19.61 0.47
CA GLY A 105 1.32 -19.28 -0.89
C GLY A 105 2.74 -18.74 -0.92
N HIS A 106 3.20 -18.34 -2.09
CA HIS A 106 4.49 -17.68 -2.26
C HIS A 106 4.30 -16.27 -2.82
N ILE A 107 5.16 -15.35 -2.38
CA ILE A 107 5.24 -13.99 -2.94
C ILE A 107 5.77 -14.12 -4.37
N ILE A 108 5.17 -13.35 -5.27
CA ILE A 108 5.59 -13.33 -6.68
C ILE A 108 7.00 -12.78 -6.81
N GLU A 109 7.84 -13.48 -7.56
CA GLU A 109 9.17 -13.01 -7.88
C GLU A 109 9.15 -12.04 -9.07
N GLN A 110 10.19 -11.18 -9.17
CA GLN A 110 10.26 -10.17 -10.22
C GLN A 110 10.27 -10.76 -11.64
N ASN A 111 10.86 -11.94 -11.81
CA ASN A 111 10.88 -12.68 -13.08
C ASN A 111 9.49 -13.21 -13.48
N GLU A 112 8.68 -13.68 -12.52
CA GLU A 112 7.29 -14.10 -12.75
C GLU A 112 6.41 -12.90 -13.10
N PHE A 113 6.62 -11.76 -12.43
CA PHE A 113 5.82 -10.54 -12.59
C PHE A 113 5.84 -9.98 -14.01
N SER A 114 6.88 -10.27 -14.78
CA SER A 114 7.04 -9.80 -16.16
C SER A 114 6.54 -10.81 -17.22
N GLN A 115 6.04 -11.99 -16.81
CA GLN A 115 5.59 -13.01 -17.76
C GLN A 115 4.21 -12.69 -18.33
N PRO A 116 3.96 -12.97 -19.64
CA PRO A 116 2.67 -12.69 -20.28
C PRO A 116 1.48 -13.35 -19.58
N ASP A 117 1.61 -14.61 -19.16
CA ASP A 117 0.55 -15.34 -18.43
C ASP A 117 0.24 -14.70 -17.08
N PHE A 118 1.26 -14.14 -16.43
CA PHE A 118 1.08 -13.43 -15.18
C PHE A 118 0.34 -12.09 -15.40
N LEU A 119 0.65 -11.35 -16.47
CA LEU A 119 -0.06 -10.12 -16.82
C LEU A 119 -1.56 -10.37 -17.02
N GLN A 120 -1.96 -11.50 -17.59
CA GLN A 120 -3.37 -11.90 -17.72
C GLN A 120 -4.02 -12.10 -16.34
N LYS A 121 -3.35 -12.83 -15.43
CA LYS A 121 -3.85 -13.07 -14.06
C LYS A 121 -3.95 -11.76 -13.27
N LEU A 122 -2.94 -10.89 -13.38
CA LEU A 122 -2.95 -9.57 -12.74
C LEU A 122 -4.06 -8.68 -13.29
N ALA A 123 -4.25 -8.67 -14.60
CA ALA A 123 -5.34 -7.93 -15.25
C ALA A 123 -6.72 -8.40 -14.77
N ALA A 124 -6.94 -9.72 -14.68
CA ALA A 124 -8.18 -10.30 -14.17
C ALA A 124 -8.40 -9.92 -12.68
N LEU A 125 -7.35 -10.00 -11.85
CA LEU A 125 -7.41 -9.59 -10.44
C LEU A 125 -7.80 -8.11 -10.30
N LEU A 126 -7.11 -7.21 -11.02
CA LEU A 126 -7.35 -5.77 -10.93
C LEU A 126 -8.71 -5.36 -11.53
N THR A 127 -9.16 -6.00 -12.60
CA THR A 127 -10.50 -5.72 -13.13
C THR A 127 -11.59 -6.21 -12.17
N THR A 128 -11.38 -7.33 -11.48
CA THR A 128 -12.28 -7.79 -10.41
C THR A 128 -12.35 -6.76 -9.28
N LEU A 129 -11.22 -6.23 -8.83
CA LEU A 129 -11.17 -5.16 -7.82
C LEU A 129 -11.88 -3.89 -8.30
N HIS A 130 -11.53 -3.39 -9.50
CA HIS A 130 -12.04 -2.13 -10.03
C HIS A 130 -13.54 -2.15 -10.42
N HIS A 131 -14.18 -3.31 -10.30
CA HIS A 131 -15.63 -3.50 -10.47
C HIS A 131 -16.40 -3.65 -9.16
N GLN A 132 -15.69 -3.74 -8.03
CA GLN A 132 -16.36 -3.75 -6.74
C GLN A 132 -17.06 -2.41 -6.47
N PRO A 133 -18.10 -2.36 -5.63
CA PRO A 133 -18.62 -1.11 -5.10
C PRO A 133 -17.51 -0.26 -4.47
N LEU A 134 -17.68 1.06 -4.48
CA LEU A 134 -16.73 1.99 -3.87
C LEU A 134 -16.55 1.70 -2.37
N PHE A 135 -15.35 1.87 -1.87
CA PHE A 135 -15.02 1.70 -0.44
C PHE A 135 -15.61 2.82 0.44
N GLY A 136 -15.93 3.98 -0.16
CA GLY A 136 -16.33 5.19 0.56
C GLY A 136 -15.15 6.00 1.11
N TYR A 137 -13.93 5.72 0.66
CA TYR A 137 -12.70 6.39 1.07
C TYR A 137 -12.00 7.03 -0.14
N PRO A 138 -12.48 8.19 -0.63
CA PRO A 138 -11.91 8.83 -1.81
C PRO A 138 -10.48 9.34 -1.56
N LEU A 139 -9.62 9.23 -2.57
CA LEU A 139 -8.25 9.75 -2.53
C LEU A 139 -8.26 11.26 -2.37
N GLN A 140 -7.72 11.75 -1.27
CA GLN A 140 -7.52 13.18 -0.99
C GLN A 140 -6.11 13.63 -1.41
N LEU A 141 -5.79 13.52 -2.71
CA LEU A 141 -4.42 13.68 -3.22
C LEU A 141 -3.77 15.00 -2.79
N ARG A 142 -4.47 16.12 -2.92
CA ARG A 142 -3.92 17.43 -2.52
C ARG A 142 -3.66 17.52 -1.03
N HIS A 143 -4.56 16.99 -0.22
CA HIS A 143 -4.38 16.93 1.23
C HIS A 143 -3.17 16.07 1.59
N GLN A 144 -3.00 14.92 0.92
CA GLN A 144 -1.84 14.05 1.11
C GLN A 144 -0.53 14.75 0.71
N LEU A 145 -0.48 15.41 -0.46
CA LEU A 145 0.68 16.18 -0.89
C LEU A 145 1.02 17.32 0.09
N ALA A 146 0.03 18.06 0.58
CA ALA A 146 0.22 19.11 1.57
C ALA A 146 0.74 18.54 2.91
N SER A 147 0.19 17.42 3.38
CA SER A 147 0.65 16.73 4.59
C SER A 147 2.09 16.25 4.45
N HIS A 148 2.45 15.62 3.33
CA HIS A 148 3.82 15.18 3.09
C HIS A 148 4.79 16.36 3.02
N TRP A 149 4.40 17.47 2.38
CA TRP A 149 5.23 18.68 2.30
C TRP A 149 5.66 19.20 3.66
N LEU A 150 4.79 19.16 4.66
CA LEU A 150 5.10 19.57 6.02
C LEU A 150 6.09 18.62 6.71
N GLN A 151 6.23 17.41 6.22
CA GLN A 151 7.06 16.36 6.81
C GLN A 151 8.42 16.19 6.14
N ILE A 152 8.64 16.74 4.94
CA ILE A 152 9.93 16.69 4.25
C ILE A 152 10.99 17.47 5.05
N ASP A 153 12.24 17.01 4.97
CA ASP A 153 13.36 17.74 5.57
C ASP A 153 13.53 19.11 4.90
N LYS A 154 13.44 20.17 5.71
CA LYS A 154 13.57 21.54 5.23
C LYS A 154 14.90 21.84 4.56
N ALA A 155 15.98 21.16 5.01
CA ALA A 155 17.32 21.31 4.40
C ALA A 155 17.37 20.83 2.94
N ARG A 156 16.41 19.99 2.53
CA ARG A 156 16.31 19.44 1.17
C ARG A 156 15.42 20.26 0.23
N LEU A 157 14.70 21.24 0.79
CA LEU A 157 13.77 22.08 0.03
C LEU A 157 14.53 23.19 -0.71
N THR A 158 14.44 23.19 -2.03
CA THR A 158 14.99 24.25 -2.88
C THR A 158 13.90 25.20 -3.35
N PRO A 159 14.24 26.46 -3.77
CA PRO A 159 13.26 27.36 -4.38
C PRO A 159 12.55 26.77 -5.60
N ARG A 160 13.23 25.92 -6.37
CA ARG A 160 12.64 25.19 -7.51
C ARG A 160 11.59 24.20 -7.03
N TRP A 161 11.86 23.43 -5.96
CA TRP A 161 10.90 22.49 -5.41
C TRP A 161 9.68 23.21 -4.81
N LEU A 162 9.89 24.33 -4.13
CA LEU A 162 8.78 25.16 -3.64
C LEU A 162 7.85 25.61 -4.78
N ARG A 163 8.41 26.07 -5.92
CA ARG A 163 7.61 26.42 -7.11
C ARG A 163 6.87 25.22 -7.68
N LEU A 164 7.54 24.06 -7.76
CA LEU A 164 6.92 22.80 -8.20
C LEU A 164 5.76 22.39 -7.30
N HIS A 165 5.96 22.41 -5.98
CA HIS A 165 4.91 22.09 -5.01
C HIS A 165 3.71 23.02 -5.15
N LYS A 166 3.92 24.32 -5.20
CA LYS A 166 2.85 25.32 -5.44
C LYS A 166 2.07 25.00 -6.72
N ARG A 167 2.76 24.64 -7.80
CA ARG A 167 2.12 24.23 -9.06
C ARG A 167 1.19 23.04 -8.86
N PHE A 168 1.61 21.97 -8.18
CA PHE A 168 0.76 20.80 -7.94
C PHE A 168 -0.43 21.12 -7.02
N ILE A 169 -0.26 21.97 -6.02
CA ILE A 169 -1.36 22.34 -5.13
C ILE A 169 -2.40 23.23 -5.83
N SER A 170 -1.98 24.11 -6.77
CA SER A 170 -2.89 25.08 -7.41
C SER A 170 -3.42 24.65 -8.78
N SER A 171 -2.72 23.77 -9.51
CA SER A 171 -3.13 23.35 -10.86
C SER A 171 -4.38 22.46 -10.82
N PRO A 172 -5.28 22.54 -11.82
CA PRO A 172 -6.39 21.61 -11.90
C PRO A 172 -5.89 20.17 -12.08
N MET A 173 -6.47 19.25 -11.33
CA MET A 173 -6.23 17.81 -11.53
C MET A 173 -6.96 17.32 -12.78
N PRO A 174 -6.47 16.24 -13.41
CA PRO A 174 -7.23 15.57 -14.47
C PRO A 174 -8.64 15.21 -13.99
N SER A 175 -9.63 15.36 -14.87
CA SER A 175 -11.00 14.90 -14.61
C SER A 175 -11.00 13.38 -14.49
N ILE A 176 -11.85 12.85 -13.60
CA ILE A 176 -11.99 11.41 -13.39
C ILE A 176 -12.62 10.77 -14.63
N LEU A 177 -11.95 9.74 -15.16
CA LEU A 177 -12.46 8.92 -16.25
C LEU A 177 -13.43 7.85 -15.75
N LYS A 178 -13.01 7.10 -14.75
CA LYS A 178 -13.82 6.11 -14.05
C LYS A 178 -13.36 6.01 -12.60
N LEU A 179 -14.23 6.39 -11.67
CA LEU A 179 -14.00 6.19 -10.24
C LEU A 179 -14.14 4.70 -9.91
N SER A 180 -13.18 4.16 -9.19
CA SER A 180 -13.15 2.74 -8.81
C SER A 180 -12.42 2.55 -7.49
N PRO A 181 -12.72 1.47 -6.75
CA PRO A 181 -11.90 1.02 -5.64
C PRO A 181 -10.58 0.50 -6.17
N VAL A 182 -9.47 0.89 -5.57
CA VAL A 182 -8.10 0.56 -6.01
C VAL A 182 -7.19 0.23 -4.84
N HIS A 183 -6.13 -0.53 -5.11
CA HIS A 183 -5.18 -0.95 -4.08
C HIS A 183 -4.10 0.10 -3.78
N MET A 184 -3.62 0.81 -4.79
CA MET A 184 -2.58 1.86 -4.77
C MET A 184 -1.14 1.41 -4.49
N ASP A 185 -0.88 0.13 -4.24
CA ASP A 185 0.47 -0.38 -3.97
C ASP A 185 0.66 -1.80 -4.56
N VAL A 186 0.42 -1.92 -5.87
CA VAL A 186 0.50 -3.20 -6.59
C VAL A 186 1.90 -3.41 -7.12
N HIS A 187 2.65 -4.32 -6.51
CA HIS A 187 3.97 -4.77 -6.94
C HIS A 187 4.17 -6.25 -6.57
N CYS A 188 5.22 -6.89 -7.07
CA CYS A 188 5.45 -8.32 -6.84
C CYS A 188 5.42 -8.70 -5.35
N GLY A 189 6.00 -7.89 -4.45
CA GLY A 189 6.02 -8.13 -3.01
C GLY A 189 4.65 -8.09 -2.32
N ASN A 190 3.63 -7.51 -2.96
CA ASN A 190 2.24 -7.46 -2.45
C ASN A 190 1.30 -8.43 -3.17
N LEU A 191 1.84 -9.31 -4.01
CA LEU A 191 1.10 -10.33 -4.73
C LEU A 191 1.49 -11.72 -4.24
N LEU A 192 0.48 -12.51 -3.91
CA LEU A 192 0.63 -13.85 -3.37
C LEU A 192 -0.03 -14.85 -4.31
N ASN A 193 0.75 -15.81 -4.83
CA ASN A 193 0.22 -16.94 -5.57
C ASN A 193 -0.21 -18.03 -4.57
N THR A 194 -1.50 -18.28 -4.50
CA THR A 194 -2.10 -19.24 -3.57
C THR A 194 -2.75 -20.39 -4.34
N PRO A 195 -3.05 -21.53 -3.69
CA PRO A 195 -3.83 -22.60 -4.32
C PRO A 195 -5.21 -22.15 -4.84
N GLN A 196 -5.75 -21.04 -4.30
CA GLN A 196 -7.04 -20.47 -4.70
C GLN A 196 -6.90 -19.33 -5.73
N GLY A 197 -5.71 -19.11 -6.28
CA GLY A 197 -5.40 -18.07 -7.25
C GLY A 197 -4.60 -16.90 -6.68
N LEU A 198 -4.42 -15.89 -7.51
CA LEU A 198 -3.65 -14.70 -7.16
C LEU A 198 -4.41 -13.82 -6.16
N LYS A 199 -3.73 -13.36 -5.11
CA LYS A 199 -4.27 -12.46 -4.08
C LYS A 199 -3.39 -11.24 -3.88
N LEU A 200 -4.02 -10.13 -3.46
CA LEU A 200 -3.34 -8.91 -3.02
C LEU A 200 -3.28 -8.87 -1.49
N ILE A 201 -2.13 -8.50 -0.96
CA ILE A 201 -1.91 -8.21 0.45
C ILE A 201 -1.49 -6.74 0.62
N ASP A 202 -1.48 -6.24 1.85
CA ASP A 202 -1.07 -4.87 2.20
C ASP A 202 -2.01 -3.76 1.67
N TRP A 203 -3.25 -3.75 2.17
CA TRP A 203 -4.33 -2.85 1.74
C TRP A 203 -4.32 -1.47 2.41
N GLU A 204 -3.23 -1.07 3.04
CA GLU A 204 -3.15 0.16 3.86
C GLU A 204 -3.33 1.46 3.08
N TYR A 205 -3.02 1.45 1.76
CA TYR A 205 -3.21 2.59 0.86
C TYR A 205 -4.46 2.49 -0.01
N ALA A 206 -5.24 1.42 0.11
CA ALA A 206 -6.44 1.24 -0.70
C ALA A 206 -7.43 2.40 -0.52
N THR A 207 -8.07 2.81 -1.64
CA THR A 207 -8.87 4.04 -1.72
C THR A 207 -9.80 3.99 -2.93
N ASP A 208 -10.65 4.99 -3.09
CA ASP A 208 -11.42 5.21 -4.31
C ASP A 208 -10.79 6.32 -5.14
N THR A 209 -10.40 6.03 -6.37
CA THR A 209 -9.84 7.03 -7.30
C THR A 209 -10.05 6.64 -8.76
N ASP A 210 -9.52 7.47 -9.67
CA ASP A 210 -9.55 7.18 -11.11
C ASP A 210 -8.72 5.92 -11.43
N ILE A 211 -9.27 5.01 -12.24
CA ILE A 211 -8.53 3.84 -12.74
C ILE A 211 -7.24 4.27 -13.48
N GLY A 212 -7.25 5.41 -14.16
CA GLY A 212 -6.06 5.96 -14.82
C GLY A 212 -4.95 6.33 -13.81
N PHE A 213 -5.33 6.86 -12.63
CA PHE A 213 -4.39 7.14 -11.55
C PHE A 213 -3.82 5.84 -10.96
N ALA A 214 -4.68 4.86 -10.71
CA ALA A 214 -4.26 3.56 -10.18
C ALA A 214 -3.29 2.83 -11.12
N LEU A 215 -3.56 2.82 -12.43
CA LEU A 215 -2.70 2.18 -13.41
C LEU A 215 -1.40 2.96 -13.64
N ALA A 216 -1.43 4.30 -13.58
CA ALA A 216 -0.20 5.11 -13.57
C ALA A 216 0.68 4.77 -12.36
N THR A 217 0.07 4.56 -11.17
CA THR A 217 0.80 4.14 -9.96
C THR A 217 1.41 2.75 -10.15
N LEU A 218 0.65 1.77 -10.66
CA LEU A 218 1.16 0.44 -11.00
C LEU A 218 2.39 0.51 -11.91
N PHE A 219 2.32 1.30 -12.98
CA PHE A 219 3.40 1.40 -13.96
C PHE A 219 4.64 2.09 -13.37
N CYS A 220 4.45 3.16 -12.62
CA CYS A 220 5.54 3.89 -11.97
C CYS A 220 6.25 3.03 -10.90
N THR A 221 5.49 2.40 -10.01
CA THR A 221 6.05 1.58 -8.92
C THR A 221 6.85 0.40 -9.44
N ASN A 222 6.44 -0.20 -10.57
CA ASN A 222 7.10 -1.36 -11.16
C ASN A 222 8.09 -0.99 -12.28
N HIS A 223 8.34 0.29 -12.54
CA HIS A 223 9.25 0.80 -13.57
C HIS A 223 8.98 0.22 -14.96
N TRP A 224 7.69 0.00 -15.30
CA TRP A 224 7.34 -0.57 -16.59
C TRP A 224 7.57 0.41 -17.73
N ASP A 225 8.25 -0.08 -18.76
CA ASP A 225 8.43 0.64 -20.01
C ASP A 225 7.13 0.69 -20.85
N GLU A 226 7.13 1.45 -21.94
CA GLU A 226 5.93 1.62 -22.76
C GLU A 226 5.43 0.29 -23.38
N PRO A 227 6.28 -0.61 -23.90
CA PRO A 227 5.86 -1.96 -24.33
C PRO A 227 5.13 -2.74 -23.24
N GLN A 228 5.71 -2.85 -22.04
CA GLN A 228 5.11 -3.55 -20.90
C GLN A 228 3.75 -2.95 -20.50
N GLN A 229 3.65 -1.61 -20.48
CA GLN A 229 2.39 -0.92 -20.22
C GLN A 229 1.33 -1.27 -21.27
N GLN A 230 1.70 -1.28 -22.56
CA GLN A 230 0.77 -1.63 -23.63
C GLN A 230 0.34 -3.09 -23.58
N ASP A 231 1.24 -4.01 -23.23
CA ASP A 231 0.93 -5.43 -23.06
C ASP A 231 -0.07 -5.63 -21.93
N PHE A 232 0.18 -5.00 -20.77
CA PHE A 232 -0.76 -5.04 -19.66
C PHE A 232 -2.12 -4.41 -20.03
N LEU A 233 -2.13 -3.26 -20.70
CA LEU A 233 -3.38 -2.61 -21.12
C LEU A 233 -4.19 -3.47 -22.11
N ARG A 234 -3.54 -4.25 -22.99
CA ARG A 234 -4.24 -5.22 -23.82
C ARG A 234 -4.93 -6.29 -22.97
N CYS A 235 -4.20 -6.84 -21.97
CA CYS A 235 -4.76 -7.82 -21.04
C CYS A 235 -5.91 -7.24 -20.22
N TYR A 236 -5.72 -6.04 -19.65
CA TYR A 236 -6.68 -5.38 -18.77
C TYR A 236 -7.98 -4.99 -19.52
N CYS A 237 -7.87 -4.36 -20.68
CA CYS A 237 -9.03 -3.97 -21.49
C CYS A 237 -9.72 -5.18 -22.17
N GLY A 238 -9.01 -6.29 -22.35
CA GLY A 238 -9.54 -7.54 -22.87
C GLY A 238 -10.36 -8.35 -21.86
N GLN A 239 -10.26 -8.06 -20.56
CA GLN A 239 -11.09 -8.74 -19.56
C GLN A 239 -12.59 -8.42 -19.75
N PRO A 240 -13.51 -9.34 -19.41
CA PRO A 240 -14.95 -9.10 -19.49
C PRO A 240 -15.39 -7.83 -18.79
N SER A 241 -14.79 -7.55 -17.64
CA SER A 241 -15.02 -6.33 -16.83
C SER A 241 -14.02 -5.21 -17.13
N GLY A 242 -13.16 -5.34 -18.16
CA GLY A 242 -12.14 -4.36 -18.51
C GLY A 242 -12.73 -3.06 -19.05
N TYR A 243 -11.98 -1.98 -18.92
CA TYR A 243 -12.33 -0.69 -19.51
C TYR A 243 -12.20 -0.78 -21.04
N ARG A 244 -13.28 -0.50 -21.78
CA ARG A 244 -13.37 -0.81 -23.23
C ARG A 244 -12.49 0.06 -24.12
N ASP A 245 -12.40 1.37 -23.83
CA ASP A 245 -11.60 2.28 -24.64
C ASP A 245 -10.16 2.35 -24.13
N ARG A 246 -9.31 1.44 -24.66
CA ARG A 246 -7.89 1.37 -24.33
C ARG A 246 -7.15 2.68 -24.64
N THR A 247 -7.50 3.36 -25.74
CA THR A 247 -6.84 4.59 -26.16
C THR A 247 -7.13 5.73 -25.20
N LEU A 248 -8.37 5.85 -24.77
CA LEU A 248 -8.80 6.86 -23.80
C LEU A 248 -8.15 6.59 -22.43
N LEU A 249 -8.12 5.32 -21.99
CA LEU A 249 -7.47 4.92 -20.75
C LEU A 249 -5.96 5.22 -20.78
N ALA A 250 -5.25 4.90 -21.86
CA ALA A 250 -3.84 5.20 -22.00
C ALA A 250 -3.55 6.72 -21.94
N ARG A 251 -4.40 7.55 -22.56
CA ARG A 251 -4.32 9.01 -22.43
C ARG A 251 -4.55 9.48 -21.01
N GLN A 252 -5.50 8.90 -20.31
CA GLN A 252 -5.81 9.24 -18.92
C GLN A 252 -4.64 8.90 -17.99
N ILE A 253 -4.02 7.73 -18.16
CA ILE A 253 -2.81 7.33 -17.44
C ILE A 253 -1.69 8.36 -17.63
N LYS A 254 -1.40 8.77 -18.89
CA LYS A 254 -0.39 9.79 -19.20
C LYS A 254 -0.70 11.16 -18.56
N ARG A 255 -1.97 11.53 -18.41
CA ARG A 255 -2.37 12.76 -17.69
C ARG A 255 -2.09 12.69 -16.19
N TRP A 256 -2.29 11.50 -15.59
CA TRP A 256 -2.06 11.29 -14.17
C TRP A 256 -0.57 11.07 -13.82
N GLN A 257 0.25 10.64 -14.77
CA GLN A 257 1.65 10.28 -14.51
C GLN A 257 2.43 11.34 -13.71
N PRO A 258 2.41 12.66 -14.04
CA PRO A 258 3.15 13.66 -13.26
C PRO A 258 2.67 13.78 -11.81
N TRP A 259 1.38 13.52 -11.55
CA TRP A 259 0.82 13.55 -10.20
C TRP A 259 1.25 12.34 -9.38
N VAL A 260 1.28 11.18 -10.00
CA VAL A 260 1.77 9.93 -9.41
C VAL A 260 3.25 10.06 -9.09
N ASP A 261 4.07 10.51 -10.05
CA ASP A 261 5.50 10.70 -9.87
C ASP A 261 5.78 11.65 -8.70
N TYR A 262 5.03 12.74 -8.61
CA TYR A 262 5.19 13.69 -7.51
C TYR A 262 4.73 13.14 -6.18
N MET A 263 3.63 12.38 -6.13
CA MET A 263 3.15 11.71 -4.91
C MET A 263 4.18 10.71 -4.39
N ILE A 264 4.75 9.87 -5.26
CA ILE A 264 5.75 8.86 -4.92
C ILE A 264 7.05 9.52 -4.45
N LEU A 265 7.50 10.58 -5.15
CA LEU A 265 8.66 11.38 -4.72
C LEU A 265 8.48 11.89 -3.28
N MET A 266 7.33 12.51 -3.00
CA MET A 266 7.03 13.05 -1.68
C MET A 266 7.03 11.96 -0.60
N TRP A 267 6.50 10.78 -0.93
CA TRP A 267 6.48 9.65 -0.02
C TRP A 267 7.91 9.16 0.30
N PHE A 268 8.78 9.00 -0.68
CA PHE A 268 10.18 8.60 -0.45
C PHE A 268 10.92 9.60 0.45
N GLU A 269 10.74 10.89 0.24
CA GLU A 269 11.39 11.92 1.05
C GLU A 269 10.89 11.93 2.50
N VAL A 270 9.59 11.68 2.70
CA VAL A 270 9.04 11.52 4.05
C VAL A 270 9.60 10.27 4.72
N ARG A 271 9.66 9.13 3.99
CA ARG A 271 10.22 7.88 4.50
C ARG A 271 11.68 8.02 4.89
N TRP A 272 12.48 8.65 4.02
CA TRP A 272 13.87 8.94 4.36
C TRP A 272 13.98 9.74 5.66
N LYS A 273 13.21 10.80 5.81
CA LYS A 273 13.25 11.60 7.04
C LYS A 273 12.85 10.83 8.30
N GLN A 274 11.89 9.92 8.18
CA GLN A 274 11.43 9.09 9.29
C GLN A 274 12.42 8.00 9.70
N SER A 275 13.11 7.39 8.74
CA SER A 275 13.96 6.21 8.96
C SER A 275 15.45 6.50 8.96
N GLY A 276 15.90 7.59 8.30
CA GLY A 276 17.30 7.84 8.01
C GLY A 276 17.91 6.88 6.97
N ASP A 277 17.09 6.00 6.37
CA ASP A 277 17.57 4.98 5.42
C ASP A 277 17.85 5.61 4.04
N PRO A 278 19.13 5.61 3.60
CA PRO A 278 19.52 6.21 2.32
C PRO A 278 18.91 5.54 1.09
N GLN A 279 18.36 4.33 1.22
CA GLN A 279 17.67 3.64 0.14
C GLN A 279 16.50 4.47 -0.39
N PHE A 280 15.76 5.17 0.48
CA PHE A 280 14.65 6.02 0.05
C PHE A 280 15.12 7.22 -0.79
N LEU A 281 16.33 7.75 -0.54
CA LEU A 281 16.90 8.81 -1.38
C LEU A 281 17.32 8.27 -2.75
N ALA A 282 17.89 7.07 -2.80
CA ALA A 282 18.24 6.42 -4.05
C ALA A 282 17.00 6.17 -4.92
N LEU A 283 15.91 5.69 -4.32
CA LEU A 283 14.61 5.50 -5.00
C LEU A 283 13.96 6.82 -5.44
N ALA A 284 14.14 7.91 -4.68
CA ALA A 284 13.64 9.23 -5.05
C ALA A 284 14.41 9.89 -6.20
N GLN A 285 15.68 9.52 -6.40
CA GLN A 285 16.60 10.24 -7.30
C GLN A 285 16.11 10.32 -8.76
N PRO A 286 15.62 9.26 -9.41
CA PRO A 286 15.10 9.34 -10.78
C PRO A 286 13.94 10.35 -10.90
N LEU A 287 13.02 10.34 -9.92
CA LEU A 287 11.88 11.26 -9.87
C LEU A 287 12.33 12.71 -9.61
N ARG A 288 13.33 12.92 -8.76
CA ARG A 288 13.94 14.25 -8.56
C ARG A 288 14.52 14.79 -9.86
N LEU A 289 15.26 13.96 -10.60
CA LEU A 289 15.85 14.33 -11.88
C LEU A 289 14.80 14.67 -12.93
N SER A 290 13.73 13.88 -13.03
CA SER A 290 12.63 14.14 -13.99
C SER A 290 11.94 15.49 -13.73
N PHE A 291 11.84 15.92 -12.46
CA PHE A 291 11.35 17.25 -12.08
C PHE A 291 12.43 18.34 -12.10
N GLY A 292 13.68 18.00 -12.43
CA GLY A 292 14.82 18.92 -12.42
C GLY A 292 15.17 19.43 -11.02
N LEU A 293 14.93 18.64 -9.99
CA LEU A 293 15.28 18.92 -8.60
C LEU A 293 16.69 18.39 -8.30
N THR A 294 17.69 19.00 -8.91
CA THR A 294 19.11 18.78 -8.60
C THR A 294 19.50 19.59 -7.36
N PHE A 295 20.49 19.10 -6.60
CA PHE A 295 21.12 19.85 -5.53
C PHE A 295 22.12 20.83 -6.06
#